data_793d2c55b6def4fb4ebcab8d66f71a6a
#
_entry.id   793d2c55b6def4fb4ebcab8d66f71a6a
#
_cell.length_a   1.000
_cell.length_b   1.000
_cell.length_c   1.000
_cell.angle_alpha   90.00
_cell.angle_beta   90.00
_cell.angle_gamma   90.00
#
_symmetry.space_group_name_H-M   'P 1'
#
loop_
_entity.id
_entity.type
_entity.pdbx_description
1 polymer ?
#
loop_
_entity_poly.entity_id
_entity_poly.type
_entity_poly.pdbx_seq_one_letter_code
_entity_poly.pdbx_strand_id
1 'polypeptide(L)'
;VGGCPHLDPDPRGAVDFLLNLAVESGLPLDLHADENMRPDSSDLEHLADMVLRANLSHQINASHCVALSSRSEADIDRIAAKVAAAQITVTALPQTNLFLQERGVSTNPARAITPIHRLHRAGVCVAGGADNLQDPFNLIGRADPLEIASLLMISAHVTADIAMQMISTDAHQAVHASRSDLTAGQSANFVALPATNLRESIAMG
;
A
#
# COMPACT_ATOMS: atom_id res chain seq x y z
N VAL A 1 -0.06 -2.40 15.95
CA VAL A 1 -0.38 -3.85 15.82
C VAL A 1 -0.21 -4.22 14.37
N GLY A 2 0.41 -5.37 14.06
CA GLY A 2 0.60 -5.81 12.67
C GLY A 2 0.49 -7.32 12.51
N GLY A 3 0.31 -7.76 11.26
CA GLY A 3 0.24 -9.18 10.93
C GLY A 3 0.02 -9.44 9.44
N CYS A 4 0.06 -10.73 9.08
CA CYS A 4 -0.09 -11.21 7.71
C CYS A 4 -1.26 -12.20 7.62
N PRO A 5 -2.53 -11.74 7.66
CA PRO A 5 -3.71 -12.60 7.67
C PRO A 5 -3.74 -13.63 6.53
N HIS A 6 -3.33 -13.24 5.33
CA HIS A 6 -3.33 -14.13 4.15
C HIS A 6 -2.45 -15.38 4.29
N LEU A 7 -1.57 -15.44 5.29
CA LEU A 7 -0.73 -16.60 5.63
C LEU A 7 -1.34 -17.48 6.73
N ASP A 8 -2.39 -16.99 7.40
CA ASP A 8 -3.05 -17.74 8.47
C ASP A 8 -3.99 -18.82 7.91
N PRO A 9 -4.13 -19.99 8.57
CA PRO A 9 -5.15 -20.98 8.20
C PRO A 9 -6.58 -20.44 8.23
N ASP A 10 -6.86 -19.43 9.09
CA ASP A 10 -8.10 -18.68 9.15
C ASP A 10 -7.84 -17.17 8.96
N PRO A 11 -7.68 -16.69 7.72
CA PRO A 11 -7.36 -15.28 7.44
C PRO A 11 -8.37 -14.31 8.04
N ARG A 12 -9.66 -14.64 8.02
CA ARG A 12 -10.71 -13.78 8.57
C ARG A 12 -10.62 -13.68 10.08
N GLY A 13 -10.45 -14.81 10.76
CA GLY A 13 -10.24 -14.81 12.22
C GLY A 13 -8.98 -14.05 12.63
N ALA A 14 -7.93 -14.11 11.83
CA ALA A 14 -6.72 -13.32 12.04
C ALA A 14 -6.97 -11.80 11.90
N VAL A 15 -7.72 -11.36 10.87
CA VAL A 15 -8.13 -9.96 10.72
C VAL A 15 -8.97 -9.50 11.92
N ASP A 16 -9.96 -10.31 12.32
CA ASP A 16 -10.83 -10.02 13.47
C ASP A 16 -10.02 -9.84 14.76
N PHE A 17 -9.12 -10.77 15.03
CA PHE A 17 -8.25 -10.73 16.20
C PHE A 17 -7.34 -9.51 16.22
N LEU A 18 -6.64 -9.23 15.11
CA LEU A 18 -5.69 -8.12 15.02
C LEU A 18 -6.38 -6.75 15.09
N LEU A 19 -7.56 -6.59 14.48
CA LEU A 19 -8.34 -5.36 14.57
C LEU A 19 -8.83 -5.14 16.02
N ASN A 20 -9.37 -6.15 16.67
CA ASN A 20 -9.82 -6.04 18.06
C ASN A 20 -8.64 -5.69 18.99
N LEU A 21 -7.48 -6.34 18.82
CA LEU A 21 -6.28 -6.05 19.58
C LEU A 21 -5.80 -4.60 19.39
N ALA A 22 -5.83 -4.09 18.15
CA ALA A 22 -5.46 -2.72 17.84
C ALA A 22 -6.42 -1.72 18.53
N VAL A 23 -7.72 -1.96 18.43
CA VAL A 23 -8.75 -1.11 19.07
C VAL A 23 -8.61 -1.14 20.60
N GLU A 24 -8.49 -2.32 21.22
CA GLU A 24 -8.36 -2.47 22.67
C GLU A 24 -7.08 -1.83 23.22
N SER A 25 -5.97 -1.92 22.47
CA SER A 25 -4.69 -1.32 22.86
C SER A 25 -4.57 0.17 22.52
N GLY A 26 -5.46 0.71 21.68
CA GLY A 26 -5.38 2.07 21.17
C GLY A 26 -4.21 2.30 20.19
N LEU A 27 -3.62 1.23 19.65
CA LEU A 27 -2.48 1.29 18.74
C LEU A 27 -2.94 1.22 17.28
N PRO A 28 -2.27 1.90 16.33
CA PRO A 28 -2.55 1.75 14.90
C PRO A 28 -2.48 0.29 14.45
N LEU A 29 -3.24 -0.04 13.39
CA LEU A 29 -3.21 -1.34 12.74
C LEU A 29 -2.51 -1.23 11.39
N ASP A 30 -1.56 -2.14 11.12
CA ASP A 30 -0.88 -2.30 9.83
C ASP A 30 -0.86 -3.78 9.42
N LEU A 31 -1.58 -4.13 8.37
CA LEU A 31 -1.71 -5.50 7.89
C LEU A 31 -1.07 -5.69 6.52
N HIS A 32 -0.32 -6.79 6.34
CA HIS A 32 -0.01 -7.33 5.03
C HIS A 32 -1.25 -8.11 4.54
N ALA A 33 -2.09 -7.45 3.75
CA ALA A 33 -3.38 -7.96 3.33
C ALA A 33 -3.35 -8.42 1.87
N ASP A 34 -3.96 -9.56 1.59
CA ASP A 34 -4.17 -10.04 0.21
C ASP A 34 -2.89 -10.08 -0.64
N GLU A 35 -1.74 -10.43 -0.04
CA GLU A 35 -0.44 -10.52 -0.72
C GLU A 35 -0.32 -11.82 -1.54
N ASN A 36 -1.19 -11.99 -2.48
CA ASN A 36 -1.22 -13.13 -3.41
C ASN A 36 -2.05 -12.77 -4.65
N MET A 37 -2.05 -13.64 -5.67
CA MET A 37 -2.78 -13.43 -6.92
C MET A 37 -4.15 -14.16 -6.97
N ARG A 38 -4.65 -14.64 -5.82
CA ARG A 38 -5.93 -15.35 -5.75
C ARG A 38 -7.10 -14.38 -5.71
N PRO A 39 -8.05 -14.45 -6.65
CA PRO A 39 -9.18 -13.52 -6.70
C PRO A 39 -10.18 -13.71 -5.55
N ASP A 40 -10.11 -14.82 -4.82
CA ASP A 40 -10.95 -15.12 -3.64
C ASP A 40 -10.35 -14.60 -2.32
N SER A 41 -9.09 -14.16 -2.30
CA SER A 41 -8.48 -13.49 -1.14
C SER A 41 -9.23 -12.21 -0.81
N SER A 42 -9.59 -11.99 0.45
CA SER A 42 -10.55 -10.93 0.82
C SER A 42 -10.28 -10.26 2.17
N ASP A 43 -9.03 -10.24 2.61
CA ASP A 43 -8.64 -9.65 3.90
C ASP A 43 -8.99 -8.16 3.95
N LEU A 44 -8.64 -7.41 2.89
CA LEU A 44 -8.93 -5.98 2.78
C LEU A 44 -10.44 -5.69 2.79
N GLU A 45 -11.24 -6.46 2.03
CA GLU A 45 -12.68 -6.27 2.00
C GLU A 45 -13.31 -6.60 3.36
N HIS A 46 -12.87 -7.69 3.99
CA HIS A 46 -13.34 -8.10 5.30
C HIS A 46 -13.01 -7.05 6.38
N LEU A 47 -11.78 -6.54 6.38
CA LEU A 47 -11.34 -5.46 7.27
C LEU A 47 -12.22 -4.21 7.10
N ALA A 48 -12.45 -3.77 5.86
CA ALA A 48 -13.30 -2.61 5.58
C ALA A 48 -14.76 -2.84 6.07
N ASP A 49 -15.32 -4.04 5.86
CA ASP A 49 -16.65 -4.38 6.33
C ASP A 49 -16.75 -4.36 7.87
N MET A 50 -15.71 -4.80 8.60
CA MET A 50 -15.68 -4.74 10.06
C MET A 50 -15.63 -3.30 10.57
N VAL A 51 -14.73 -2.48 10.01
CA VAL A 51 -14.58 -1.07 10.36
C VAL A 51 -15.90 -0.32 10.17
N LEU A 52 -16.57 -0.53 9.02
CA LEU A 52 -17.84 0.12 8.70
C LEU A 52 -18.97 -0.34 9.60
N ARG A 53 -19.10 -1.65 9.84
CA ARG A 53 -20.15 -2.21 10.71
C ARG A 53 -20.04 -1.73 12.15
N ALA A 54 -18.82 -1.64 12.67
CA ALA A 54 -18.58 -1.17 14.04
C ALA A 54 -18.47 0.35 14.15
N ASN A 55 -18.57 1.09 13.03
CA ASN A 55 -18.37 2.54 12.94
C ASN A 55 -17.07 2.98 13.65
N LEU A 56 -15.98 2.26 13.39
CA LEU A 56 -14.69 2.52 14.02
C LEU A 56 -14.02 3.75 13.39
N SER A 57 -13.46 4.59 14.25
CA SER A 57 -12.50 5.63 13.85
C SER A 57 -11.13 5.22 14.38
N HIS A 58 -10.36 4.50 13.57
CA HIS A 58 -9.07 3.94 13.95
C HIS A 58 -8.07 4.13 12.82
N GLN A 59 -6.79 4.26 13.18
CA GLN A 59 -5.71 4.40 12.19
C GLN A 59 -5.36 3.03 11.63
N ILE A 60 -5.64 2.81 10.35
CA ILE A 60 -5.48 1.51 9.68
C ILE A 60 -4.75 1.69 8.35
N ASN A 61 -3.70 0.90 8.16
CA ASN A 61 -3.03 0.70 6.90
C ASN A 61 -3.15 -0.77 6.46
N ALA A 62 -3.35 -1.00 5.17
CA ALA A 62 -3.32 -2.32 4.55
C ALA A 62 -2.29 -2.33 3.43
N SER A 63 -1.24 -3.13 3.58
CA SER A 63 -0.14 -3.23 2.63
C SER A 63 -0.41 -4.31 1.57
N HIS A 64 0.23 -4.21 0.40
CA HIS A 64 0.11 -5.07 -0.78
C HIS A 64 -1.24 -4.98 -1.48
N CYS A 65 -2.26 -5.65 -1.01
CA CYS A 65 -3.61 -5.71 -1.61
C CYS A 65 -3.60 -6.09 -3.10
N VAL A 66 -2.65 -6.94 -3.52
CA VAL A 66 -2.45 -7.30 -4.94
C VAL A 66 -3.53 -8.23 -5.47
N ALA A 67 -4.10 -9.11 -4.63
CA ALA A 67 -5.18 -10.00 -5.03
C ALA A 67 -6.38 -9.24 -5.61
N LEU A 68 -6.58 -7.99 -5.17
CA LEU A 68 -7.62 -7.11 -5.69
C LEU A 68 -7.49 -6.90 -7.20
N SER A 69 -6.26 -6.86 -7.75
CA SER A 69 -6.02 -6.71 -9.19
C SER A 69 -6.44 -7.93 -10.03
N SER A 70 -6.68 -9.08 -9.39
CA SER A 70 -7.15 -10.31 -10.04
C SER A 70 -8.67 -10.39 -10.14
N ARG A 71 -9.42 -9.40 -9.63
CA ARG A 71 -10.88 -9.35 -9.62
C ARG A 71 -11.44 -8.58 -10.82
N SER A 72 -12.76 -8.68 -11.00
CA SER A 72 -13.47 -7.86 -11.99
C SER A 72 -13.37 -6.37 -11.65
N GLU A 73 -13.43 -5.51 -12.66
CA GLU A 73 -13.42 -4.06 -12.46
C GLU A 73 -14.54 -3.59 -11.51
N ALA A 74 -15.72 -4.17 -11.64
CA ALA A 74 -16.87 -3.84 -10.79
C ALA A 74 -16.62 -4.23 -9.32
N ASP A 75 -15.96 -5.37 -9.07
CA ASP A 75 -15.61 -5.78 -7.72
C ASP A 75 -14.52 -4.87 -7.12
N ILE A 76 -13.51 -4.52 -7.92
CA ILE A 76 -12.48 -3.57 -7.49
C ILE A 76 -13.11 -2.24 -7.07
N ASP A 77 -14.00 -1.68 -7.90
CA ASP A 77 -14.63 -0.38 -7.62
C ASP A 77 -15.55 -0.46 -6.37
N ARG A 78 -16.27 -1.56 -6.20
CA ARG A 78 -17.13 -1.82 -5.03
C ARG A 78 -16.28 -1.91 -3.74
N ILE A 79 -15.18 -2.64 -3.78
CA ILE A 79 -14.28 -2.80 -2.63
C ILE A 79 -13.56 -1.48 -2.34
N ALA A 80 -13.06 -0.79 -3.35
CA ALA A 80 -12.41 0.50 -3.20
C ALA A 80 -13.32 1.54 -2.53
N ALA A 81 -14.62 1.54 -2.86
CA ALA A 81 -15.59 2.41 -2.20
C ALA A 81 -15.75 2.09 -0.70
N LYS A 82 -15.74 0.81 -0.31
CA LYS A 82 -15.76 0.39 1.11
C LYS A 82 -14.48 0.83 1.83
N VAL A 83 -13.32 0.62 1.21
CA VAL A 83 -12.01 0.98 1.77
C VAL A 83 -11.92 2.50 2.00
N ALA A 84 -12.39 3.30 1.04
CA ALA A 84 -12.47 4.75 1.17
C ALA A 84 -13.42 5.18 2.32
N ALA A 85 -14.62 4.59 2.37
CA ALA A 85 -15.59 4.87 3.43
C ALA A 85 -15.09 4.48 4.83
N ALA A 86 -14.29 3.39 4.93
CA ALA A 86 -13.64 2.94 6.15
C ALA A 86 -12.38 3.75 6.50
N GLN A 87 -11.97 4.70 5.66
CA GLN A 87 -10.75 5.51 5.81
C GLN A 87 -9.47 4.69 5.98
N ILE A 88 -9.42 3.50 5.40
CA ILE A 88 -8.23 2.65 5.39
C ILE A 88 -7.24 3.19 4.36
N THR A 89 -5.98 3.40 4.78
CA THR A 89 -4.87 3.68 3.87
C THR A 89 -4.37 2.38 3.25
N VAL A 90 -4.01 2.41 1.97
CA VAL A 90 -3.40 1.26 1.29
C VAL A 90 -1.95 1.59 0.97
N THR A 91 -1.01 0.66 1.23
CA THR A 91 0.39 0.82 0.83
C THR A 91 0.75 -0.15 -0.29
N ALA A 92 1.02 0.38 -1.48
CA ALA A 92 1.52 -0.39 -2.60
C ALA A 92 3.03 -0.64 -2.44
N LEU A 93 3.45 -1.90 -2.60
CA LEU A 93 4.83 -2.37 -2.38
C LEU A 93 5.39 -3.01 -3.66
N PRO A 94 5.61 -2.20 -4.73
CA PRO A 94 5.89 -2.72 -6.06
C PRO A 94 7.17 -3.55 -6.13
N GLN A 95 8.20 -3.19 -5.38
CA GLN A 95 9.49 -3.85 -5.41
C GLN A 95 9.38 -5.31 -4.94
N THR A 96 8.80 -5.55 -3.77
CA THR A 96 8.59 -6.90 -3.23
C THR A 96 7.58 -7.68 -4.06
N ASN A 97 6.46 -7.07 -4.44
CA ASN A 97 5.43 -7.76 -5.21
C ASN A 97 5.93 -8.23 -6.57
N LEU A 98 6.66 -7.40 -7.32
CA LEU A 98 7.26 -7.77 -8.60
C LEU A 98 8.32 -8.86 -8.45
N PHE A 99 9.03 -8.91 -7.33
CA PHE A 99 10.04 -9.92 -7.06
C PHE A 99 9.43 -11.27 -6.66
N LEU A 100 8.38 -11.28 -5.84
CA LEU A 100 7.80 -12.50 -5.26
C LEU A 100 6.71 -13.14 -6.11
N GLN A 101 5.80 -12.34 -6.66
CA GLN A 101 4.60 -12.86 -7.29
C GLN A 101 4.88 -13.44 -8.68
N GLU A 102 4.15 -14.50 -9.07
CA GLU A 102 4.19 -15.12 -10.39
C GLU A 102 5.55 -15.69 -10.81
N ARG A 103 6.48 -15.91 -9.89
CA ARG A 103 7.86 -16.42 -10.17
C ARG A 103 7.88 -17.76 -10.91
N GLY A 104 6.85 -18.58 -10.76
CA GLY A 104 6.71 -19.89 -11.46
C GLY A 104 6.02 -19.78 -12.81
N VAL A 105 5.51 -18.62 -13.20
CA VAL A 105 4.78 -18.42 -14.45
C VAL A 105 5.72 -18.00 -15.56
N SER A 106 5.92 -18.86 -16.54
CA SER A 106 6.87 -18.64 -17.65
C SER A 106 6.29 -17.84 -18.83
N THR A 107 4.95 -17.70 -18.91
CA THR A 107 4.27 -17.06 -20.05
C THR A 107 3.25 -16.04 -19.53
N ASN A 108 3.40 -14.78 -19.91
CA ASN A 108 2.53 -13.68 -19.52
C ASN A 108 2.26 -13.59 -18.00
N PRO A 109 3.28 -13.54 -17.14
CA PRO A 109 3.07 -13.35 -15.71
C PRO A 109 2.29 -12.05 -15.45
N ALA A 110 1.38 -12.08 -14.49
CA ALA A 110 0.69 -10.87 -14.08
C ALA A 110 1.68 -9.87 -13.45
N ARG A 111 1.38 -8.57 -13.53
CA ARG A 111 2.24 -7.55 -12.90
C ARG A 111 2.21 -7.60 -11.38
N ALA A 112 1.19 -8.21 -10.80
CA ALA A 112 1.00 -8.33 -9.34
C ALA A 112 1.12 -6.98 -8.61
N ILE A 113 0.45 -5.97 -9.12
CA ILE A 113 0.46 -4.61 -8.56
C ILE A 113 -0.93 -4.25 -8.03
N THR A 114 -0.95 -3.63 -6.87
CA THR A 114 -2.14 -2.98 -6.27
C THR A 114 -2.87 -2.14 -7.33
N PRO A 115 -4.20 -2.21 -7.46
CA PRO A 115 -4.95 -1.47 -8.50
C PRO A 115 -5.08 0.03 -8.15
N ILE A 116 -3.95 0.74 -8.11
CA ILE A 116 -3.77 2.10 -7.59
C ILE A 116 -4.77 3.09 -8.20
N HIS A 117 -4.94 3.09 -9.53
CA HIS A 117 -5.85 4.04 -10.19
C HIS A 117 -7.30 3.92 -9.74
N ARG A 118 -7.77 2.69 -9.45
CA ARG A 118 -9.14 2.46 -8.99
C ARG A 118 -9.32 2.88 -7.54
N LEU A 119 -8.35 2.57 -6.70
CA LEU A 119 -8.32 3.02 -5.31
C LEU A 119 -8.30 4.56 -5.21
N HIS A 120 -7.41 5.23 -5.94
CA HIS A 120 -7.35 6.70 -5.99
C HIS A 120 -8.68 7.30 -6.49
N ARG A 121 -9.29 6.72 -7.53
CA ARG A 121 -10.58 7.19 -8.06
C ARG A 121 -11.70 7.12 -7.02
N ALA A 122 -11.66 6.13 -6.14
CA ALA A 122 -12.59 5.97 -5.02
C ALA A 122 -12.27 6.90 -3.83
N GLY A 123 -11.13 7.62 -3.85
CA GLY A 123 -10.71 8.50 -2.76
C GLY A 123 -9.87 7.82 -1.68
N VAL A 124 -9.36 6.61 -1.93
CA VAL A 124 -8.44 5.92 -1.01
C VAL A 124 -7.07 6.61 -1.06
N CYS A 125 -6.48 6.89 0.11
CA CYS A 125 -5.08 7.26 0.22
C CYS A 125 -4.22 6.03 -0.10
N VAL A 126 -3.34 6.14 -1.11
CA VAL A 126 -2.46 5.04 -1.51
C VAL A 126 -1.00 5.47 -1.40
N ALA A 127 -0.30 4.94 -0.42
CA ALA A 127 1.13 5.14 -0.23
C ALA A 127 1.97 4.19 -1.08
N GLY A 128 3.25 4.51 -1.25
CA GLY A 128 4.26 3.63 -1.83
C GLY A 128 5.37 3.31 -0.82
N GLY A 129 5.81 2.05 -0.77
CA GLY A 129 6.85 1.60 0.13
C GLY A 129 7.76 0.53 -0.48
N ALA A 130 8.89 0.26 0.19
CA ALA A 130 9.90 -0.70 -0.26
C ALA A 130 9.63 -2.13 0.20
N ASP A 131 9.15 -2.29 1.45
CA ASP A 131 8.95 -3.55 2.13
C ASP A 131 10.30 -4.28 2.41
N ASN A 132 10.58 -5.43 1.79
CA ASN A 132 11.75 -6.25 2.06
C ASN A 132 13.07 -5.60 1.60
N LEU A 133 14.09 -5.66 2.45
CA LEU A 133 15.40 -5.05 2.23
C LEU A 133 16.51 -6.11 2.29
N GLN A 134 16.91 -6.66 1.14
CA GLN A 134 18.00 -7.62 0.99
C GLN A 134 17.85 -8.86 1.90
N ASP A 135 16.65 -9.37 1.97
CA ASP A 135 16.27 -10.59 2.67
C ASP A 135 15.81 -11.69 1.68
N PRO A 136 15.42 -12.90 2.15
CA PRO A 136 14.98 -13.98 1.24
C PRO A 136 13.77 -13.65 0.36
N PHE A 137 12.97 -12.65 0.73
CA PHE A 137 11.77 -12.23 0.00
C PHE A 137 12.06 -11.14 -1.04
N ASN A 138 13.18 -10.40 -0.89
CA ASN A 138 13.68 -9.47 -1.91
C ASN A 138 15.20 -9.27 -1.78
N LEU A 139 15.97 -10.03 -2.55
CA LEU A 139 17.44 -10.06 -2.47
C LEU A 139 18.13 -8.75 -2.83
N ILE A 140 17.47 -7.86 -3.58
CA ILE A 140 18.02 -6.59 -4.08
C ILE A 140 17.26 -5.37 -3.55
N GLY A 141 16.35 -5.56 -2.59
CA GLY A 141 15.55 -4.49 -2.02
C GLY A 141 16.38 -3.35 -1.44
N ARG A 142 15.99 -2.12 -1.71
CA ARG A 142 16.58 -0.89 -1.16
C ARG A 142 15.49 -0.02 -0.53
N ALA A 143 15.84 0.68 0.53
CA ALA A 143 14.97 1.69 1.14
C ALA A 143 15.12 3.03 0.41
N ASP A 144 14.94 3.03 -0.91
CA ASP A 144 15.07 4.22 -1.74
C ASP A 144 13.68 4.67 -2.26
N PRO A 145 13.12 5.77 -1.75
CA PRO A 145 11.80 6.23 -2.18
C PRO A 145 11.75 6.58 -3.68
N LEU A 146 12.83 7.07 -4.27
CA LEU A 146 12.84 7.41 -5.71
C LEU A 146 12.80 6.15 -6.58
N GLU A 147 13.47 5.06 -6.16
CA GLU A 147 13.33 3.76 -6.81
C GLU A 147 11.88 3.26 -6.75
N ILE A 148 11.22 3.39 -5.59
CA ILE A 148 9.80 3.02 -5.46
C ILE A 148 8.92 3.86 -6.38
N ALA A 149 9.14 5.17 -6.46
CA ALA A 149 8.43 6.04 -7.40
C ALA A 149 8.63 5.61 -8.86
N SER A 150 9.87 5.26 -9.24
CA SER A 150 10.19 4.75 -10.57
C SER A 150 9.44 3.45 -10.87
N LEU A 151 9.45 2.49 -9.94
CA LEU A 151 8.73 1.23 -10.07
C LEU A 151 7.21 1.42 -10.18
N LEU A 152 6.63 2.35 -9.41
CA LEU A 152 5.21 2.71 -9.49
C LEU A 152 4.84 3.29 -10.87
N MET A 153 5.69 4.17 -11.42
CA MET A 153 5.48 4.71 -12.76
C MET A 153 5.55 3.63 -13.83
N ILE A 154 6.50 2.69 -13.73
CA ILE A 154 6.71 1.64 -14.73
C ILE A 154 5.62 0.55 -14.62
N SER A 155 5.31 0.09 -13.42
CA SER A 155 4.43 -1.07 -13.20
C SER A 155 2.96 -0.71 -13.13
N ALA A 156 2.61 0.42 -12.52
CA ALA A 156 1.22 0.88 -12.33
C ALA A 156 0.82 2.03 -13.26
N HIS A 157 1.75 2.57 -14.06
CA HIS A 157 1.50 3.70 -14.98
C HIS A 157 0.96 4.96 -14.31
N VAL A 158 1.34 5.22 -13.06
CA VAL A 158 1.03 6.50 -12.41
C VAL A 158 1.92 7.62 -12.95
N THR A 159 1.47 8.87 -12.82
CA THR A 159 2.29 10.04 -13.21
C THR A 159 3.38 10.31 -12.18
N ALA A 160 4.41 11.10 -12.55
CA ALA A 160 5.47 11.48 -11.62
C ALA A 160 4.94 12.21 -10.38
N ASP A 161 3.93 13.08 -10.56
CA ASP A 161 3.30 13.81 -9.43
C ASP A 161 2.63 12.84 -8.45
N ILE A 162 1.86 11.87 -8.95
CA ILE A 162 1.22 10.84 -8.13
C ILE A 162 2.28 9.97 -7.45
N ALA A 163 3.31 9.52 -8.18
CA ALA A 163 4.36 8.69 -7.61
C ALA A 163 5.09 9.41 -6.47
N MET A 164 5.43 10.69 -6.65
CA MET A 164 6.05 11.52 -5.60
C MET A 164 5.12 11.73 -4.41
N GLN A 165 3.83 11.94 -4.63
CA GLN A 165 2.85 12.04 -3.55
C GLN A 165 2.79 10.73 -2.76
N MET A 166 2.74 9.58 -3.42
CA MET A 166 2.67 8.26 -2.78
C MET A 166 3.87 7.95 -1.89
N ILE A 167 5.09 8.36 -2.28
CA ILE A 167 6.32 8.13 -1.49
C ILE A 167 6.61 9.23 -0.48
N SER A 168 5.79 10.26 -0.38
CA SER A 168 5.97 11.39 0.54
C SER A 168 4.74 11.63 1.41
N THR A 169 3.79 12.44 0.96
CA THR A 169 2.64 12.85 1.77
C THR A 169 1.74 11.67 2.14
N ASP A 170 1.46 10.76 1.22
CA ASP A 170 0.63 9.60 1.48
C ASP A 170 1.38 8.56 2.34
N ALA A 171 2.70 8.43 2.15
CA ALA A 171 3.53 7.60 3.03
C ALA A 171 3.53 8.11 4.48
N HIS A 172 3.59 9.43 4.72
CA HIS A 172 3.44 10.00 6.07
C HIS A 172 2.09 9.64 6.68
N GLN A 173 1.02 9.68 5.88
CA GLN A 173 -0.31 9.29 6.35
C GLN A 173 -0.36 7.80 6.71
N ALA A 174 0.23 6.92 5.88
CA ALA A 174 0.24 5.48 6.11
C ALA A 174 0.95 5.08 7.42
N VAL A 175 2.05 5.76 7.76
CA VAL A 175 2.80 5.51 8.99
C VAL A 175 2.38 6.42 10.15
N HIS A 176 1.30 7.18 9.98
CA HIS A 176 0.78 8.13 11.00
C HIS A 176 1.81 9.13 11.49
N ALA A 177 2.77 9.50 10.66
CA ALA A 177 3.79 10.49 10.97
C ALA A 177 3.27 11.91 10.75
N SER A 178 3.79 12.85 11.53
CA SER A 178 3.49 14.26 11.34
C SER A 178 4.03 14.73 9.99
N ARG A 179 3.18 15.38 9.21
CA ARG A 179 3.58 16.00 7.95
C ARG A 179 4.47 17.21 8.23
N SER A 180 5.56 17.35 7.48
CA SER A 180 6.42 18.53 7.49
C SER A 180 6.29 19.27 6.16
N ASP A 181 5.87 20.51 6.21
CA ASP A 181 5.78 21.39 5.03
C ASP A 181 6.96 22.37 5.05
N LEU A 182 7.37 22.88 3.88
CA LEU A 182 8.41 23.91 3.75
C LEU A 182 7.86 25.30 4.11
N THR A 183 7.30 25.42 5.29
CA THR A 183 6.76 26.68 5.82
C THR A 183 7.56 27.14 7.03
N ALA A 184 7.62 28.46 7.25
CA ALA A 184 8.34 29.04 8.40
C ALA A 184 7.78 28.49 9.72
N GLY A 185 8.67 28.02 10.60
CA GLY A 185 8.34 27.42 11.89
C GLY A 185 8.17 25.90 11.89
N GLN A 186 8.21 25.25 10.73
CA GLN A 186 8.19 23.78 10.63
C GLN A 186 9.61 23.20 10.70
N SER A 187 9.70 21.90 11.01
CA SER A 187 10.98 21.15 10.96
C SER A 187 11.54 21.15 9.54
N ALA A 188 12.84 21.36 9.39
CA ALA A 188 13.53 21.36 8.10
C ALA A 188 13.79 19.93 7.60
N ASN A 189 12.73 19.17 7.36
CA ASN A 189 12.79 17.80 6.83
C ASN A 189 12.60 17.84 5.31
N PHE A 190 13.69 18.04 4.57
CA PHE A 190 13.66 18.07 3.11
C PHE A 190 14.92 17.46 2.50
N VAL A 191 14.80 17.05 1.26
CA VAL A 191 15.92 16.59 0.42
C VAL A 191 16.03 17.51 -0.80
N ALA A 192 17.21 18.00 -1.10
CA ALA A 192 17.50 18.73 -2.34
C ALA A 192 18.10 17.75 -3.35
N LEU A 193 17.48 17.70 -4.54
CA LEU A 193 17.92 16.83 -5.63
C LEU A 193 18.46 17.70 -6.80
N PRO A 194 19.52 17.26 -7.49
CA PRO A 194 20.10 17.99 -8.61
C PRO A 194 19.26 17.77 -9.89
N ALA A 195 17.99 18.14 -9.86
CA ALA A 195 17.02 17.90 -10.92
C ALA A 195 16.15 19.14 -11.15
N THR A 196 15.67 19.33 -12.38
CA THR A 196 14.86 20.49 -12.78
C THR A 196 13.36 20.24 -12.69
N ASN A 197 12.94 18.97 -12.59
CA ASN A 197 11.55 18.55 -12.49
C ASN A 197 11.42 17.17 -11.83
N LEU A 198 10.20 16.79 -11.43
CA LEU A 198 9.95 15.53 -10.71
C LEU A 198 10.34 14.28 -11.50
N ARG A 199 10.13 14.24 -12.82
CA ARG A 199 10.53 13.07 -13.64
C ARG A 199 12.04 12.87 -13.63
N GLU A 200 12.78 13.96 -13.74
CA GLU A 200 14.25 13.94 -13.68
C GLU A 200 14.72 13.48 -12.30
N SER A 201 14.10 13.97 -11.21
CA SER A 201 14.39 13.52 -9.85
C SER A 201 14.22 12.00 -9.70
N ILE A 202 13.11 11.46 -10.17
CA ILE A 202 12.81 10.03 -10.10
C ILE A 202 13.79 9.20 -10.96
N ALA A 203 14.17 9.70 -12.13
CA ALA A 203 15.08 9.02 -13.05
C ALA A 203 16.54 8.95 -12.56
N MET A 204 16.89 9.77 -11.58
CA MET A 204 18.25 9.85 -11.00
C MET A 204 18.40 9.07 -9.68
N GLY A 205 17.29 8.58 -9.12
CA GLY A 205 17.24 7.80 -7.89
C GLY A 205 17.58 6.32 -8.02
#